data_ee30e9d008907b8b4090ccd8c3d0a5fb
#
_entry.id   ee30e9d008907b8b4090ccd8c3d0a5fb
#
_cell.length_a   1.000
_cell.length_b   1.000
_cell.length_c   1.000
_cell.angle_alpha   90.00
_cell.angle_beta   90.00
_cell.angle_gamma   90.00
#
_symmetry.space_group_name_H-M   'P 1'
#
loop_
_entity.id
_entity.type
_entity.pdbx_description
1 polymer ?
#
loop_
_entity_poly.entity_id
_entity_poly.type
_entity_poly.pdbx_seq_one_letter_code
_entity_poly.pdbx_strand_id
1 'polypeptide(L)'
;MGLRALLRLALGFPAPPRRPPLVQCALAGTGPRRLIAYLTPGSQGWILDFLWRDLTATSVWGDGEAPELLVASDRNSLASMMEGADAFVLVMFQGHLPRLLRDGIPAERVILYMSHVRIGLGLPDLSRLHGVLALNAHEEALLRMQGVESERLHRFPAGYDPRLFFPGRPLAQRRFDVLFVGRYVGSSNSNYHQRKRYPLLCDLIGLLSHQGLRVAVLGNGWQACEYPLPAALELIDAPHSDYGAVYRQTRLVCSVSAQEGGPVSFLEGLVSGCLMLSVATGFAADFQSGVDGIWHLPLKAEAPLWCEQIQACLLAAQADPDLGSGVCSPARQAFLEAAQFERLALQLRQLCDQSLIGGSMERSDG
;
A
#
# COMPACT_ATOMS: atom_id res chain seq x y z
N MET A 1 27.73 4.79 6.72
CA MET A 1 28.17 3.98 7.88
C MET A 1 27.45 4.52 9.11
N GLY A 2 26.62 3.71 9.80
CA GLY A 2 25.80 4.20 10.93
C GLY A 2 26.63 4.49 12.20
N LEU A 3 26.15 5.39 13.06
CA LEU A 3 26.80 5.81 14.31
C LEU A 3 27.32 4.64 15.18
N ARG A 4 26.61 3.51 15.21
CA ARG A 4 27.04 2.27 15.90
C ARG A 4 28.28 1.62 15.28
N ALA A 5 28.50 1.75 13.97
CA ALA A 5 29.67 1.21 13.31
C ALA A 5 30.89 2.12 13.54
N LEU A 6 30.69 3.44 13.59
CA LEU A 6 31.71 4.41 13.94
C LEU A 6 32.15 4.28 15.39
N LEU A 7 31.22 4.11 16.33
CA LEU A 7 31.52 3.86 17.75
C LEU A 7 32.29 2.55 17.97
N ARG A 8 31.98 1.48 17.25
CA ARG A 8 32.75 0.22 17.33
C ARG A 8 34.18 0.36 16.81
N LEU A 9 34.37 1.08 15.69
CA LEU A 9 35.71 1.38 15.16
C LEU A 9 36.53 2.23 16.13
N ALA A 10 35.90 3.25 16.74
CA ALA A 10 36.56 4.12 17.72
C ALA A 10 36.93 3.38 19.01
N LEU A 11 36.22 2.32 19.38
CA LEU A 11 36.47 1.50 20.55
C LEU A 11 37.37 0.27 20.29
N GLY A 12 37.97 0.17 19.07
CA GLY A 12 38.91 -0.90 18.71
C GLY A 12 38.28 -2.30 18.59
N PHE A 13 36.96 -2.41 18.51
CA PHE A 13 36.34 -3.71 18.27
C PHE A 13 36.53 -4.15 16.82
N PRO A 14 36.98 -5.39 16.56
CA PRO A 14 37.10 -5.90 15.21
C PRO A 14 35.76 -5.84 14.48
N ALA A 15 35.80 -5.52 13.19
CA ALA A 15 34.61 -5.60 12.36
C ALA A 15 33.99 -7.00 12.49
N PRO A 16 32.67 -7.12 12.67
CA PRO A 16 32.07 -8.44 12.74
C PRO A 16 32.42 -9.19 11.45
N PRO A 17 32.74 -10.50 11.55
CA PRO A 17 33.10 -11.28 10.39
C PRO A 17 32.00 -11.14 9.34
N ARG A 18 32.39 -10.86 8.08
CA ARG A 18 31.44 -10.86 6.97
C ARG A 18 30.80 -12.23 6.91
N ARG A 19 29.53 -12.31 7.17
CA ARG A 19 28.79 -13.56 7.00
C ARG A 19 28.91 -13.98 5.53
N PRO A 20 29.17 -15.26 5.25
CA PRO A 20 29.18 -15.74 3.86
C PRO A 20 27.83 -15.44 3.20
N PRO A 21 27.80 -15.16 1.89
CA PRO A 21 26.56 -15.00 1.15
C PRO A 21 25.71 -16.25 1.37
N LEU A 22 24.42 -16.06 1.61
CA LEU A 22 23.47 -17.16 1.87
C LEU A 22 23.19 -18.01 0.66
N VAL A 23 23.29 -17.39 -0.51
CA VAL A 23 22.88 -18.00 -1.76
C VAL A 23 24.06 -17.93 -2.73
N GLN A 24 24.66 -19.08 -3.04
CA GLN A 24 25.45 -19.25 -4.24
C GLN A 24 24.48 -19.52 -5.40
N CYS A 25 23.75 -18.48 -5.81
CA CYS A 25 22.83 -18.63 -6.94
C CYS A 25 23.61 -18.71 -8.24
N ALA A 26 23.56 -19.84 -8.91
CA ALA A 26 23.66 -19.87 -10.35
C ALA A 26 22.50 -19.02 -10.91
N LEU A 27 22.81 -17.98 -11.71
CA LEU A 27 21.82 -17.08 -12.33
C LEU A 27 20.85 -17.78 -13.31
N ALA A 28 21.06 -19.05 -13.59
CA ALA A 28 20.22 -19.90 -14.44
C ALA A 28 19.81 -21.13 -13.64
N GLY A 29 18.79 -21.01 -12.80
CA GLY A 29 18.12 -22.17 -12.24
C GLY A 29 17.36 -22.91 -13.34
N THR A 30 17.60 -24.22 -13.46
CA THR A 30 16.82 -25.13 -14.33
C THR A 30 15.63 -25.73 -13.59
N GLY A 31 15.43 -25.35 -12.35
CA GLY A 31 14.38 -25.82 -11.45
C GLY A 31 13.05 -25.11 -11.62
N PRO A 32 12.07 -25.44 -10.76
CA PRO A 32 10.74 -24.84 -10.82
C PRO A 32 10.83 -23.32 -10.65
N ARG A 33 9.98 -22.60 -11.40
CA ARG A 33 9.85 -21.15 -11.26
C ARG A 33 9.12 -20.82 -9.97
N ARG A 34 9.63 -19.82 -9.22
CA ARG A 34 9.05 -19.41 -7.94
C ARG A 34 8.96 -17.89 -7.82
N LEU A 35 7.86 -17.41 -7.26
CA LEU A 35 7.72 -16.04 -6.77
C LEU A 35 7.59 -16.07 -5.24
N ILE A 36 8.60 -15.57 -4.54
CA ILE A 36 8.72 -15.68 -3.09
C ILE A 36 8.48 -14.30 -2.48
N ALA A 37 7.35 -14.10 -1.80
CA ALA A 37 7.12 -12.89 -1.03
C ALA A 37 7.94 -12.91 0.27
N TYR A 38 8.76 -11.89 0.49
CA TYR A 38 9.47 -11.72 1.75
C TYR A 38 8.63 -10.91 2.74
N LEU A 39 7.97 -11.63 3.67
CA LEU A 39 7.06 -11.09 4.68
C LEU A 39 7.52 -11.55 6.07
N THR A 40 8.09 -10.64 6.86
CA THR A 40 8.53 -10.96 8.22
C THR A 40 7.33 -11.14 9.17
N PRO A 41 7.50 -11.82 10.33
CA PRO A 41 6.43 -11.99 11.31
C PRO A 41 5.77 -10.68 11.76
N GLY A 42 6.52 -9.57 11.77
CA GLY A 42 5.97 -8.24 12.07
C GLY A 42 5.01 -7.69 10.99
N SER A 43 4.94 -8.33 9.82
CA SER A 43 3.99 -7.97 8.75
C SER A 43 2.69 -8.79 8.80
N GLN A 44 2.62 -9.82 9.63
CA GLN A 44 1.42 -10.67 9.75
C GLN A 44 0.24 -9.86 10.30
N GLY A 45 -0.92 -10.00 9.65
CA GLY A 45 -2.13 -9.25 9.97
C GLY A 45 -2.08 -7.76 9.60
N TRP A 46 -1.05 -7.30 8.89
CA TRP A 46 -0.97 -5.96 8.31
C TRP A 46 -1.37 -5.96 6.84
N ILE A 47 -1.55 -4.77 6.29
CA ILE A 47 -1.97 -4.58 4.90
C ILE A 47 -1.12 -5.33 3.87
N LEU A 48 0.18 -5.51 4.10
CA LEU A 48 1.06 -6.24 3.19
C LEU A 48 0.76 -7.75 3.16
N ASP A 49 0.36 -8.33 4.30
CA ASP A 49 -0.08 -9.71 4.40
C ASP A 49 -1.42 -9.91 3.67
N PHE A 50 -2.37 -9.00 3.84
CA PHE A 50 -3.65 -9.01 3.11
C PHE A 50 -3.43 -8.85 1.60
N LEU A 51 -2.62 -7.87 1.20
CA LEU A 51 -2.28 -7.64 -0.20
C LEU A 51 -1.71 -8.91 -0.87
N TRP A 52 -0.76 -9.58 -0.23
CA TRP A 52 -0.19 -10.81 -0.76
C TRP A 52 -1.23 -11.93 -0.86
N ARG A 53 -2.02 -12.14 0.18
CA ARG A 53 -3.07 -13.16 0.22
C ARG A 53 -4.09 -12.95 -0.90
N ASP A 54 -4.54 -11.72 -1.09
CA ASP A 54 -5.55 -11.39 -2.09
C ASP A 54 -4.98 -11.51 -3.52
N LEU A 55 -3.74 -11.09 -3.73
CA LEU A 55 -3.02 -11.29 -5.00
C LEU A 55 -2.89 -12.78 -5.37
N THR A 56 -2.56 -13.63 -4.39
CA THR A 56 -2.36 -15.07 -4.61
C THR A 56 -3.67 -15.85 -4.77
N ALA A 57 -4.78 -15.30 -4.28
CA ALA A 57 -6.12 -15.88 -4.42
C ALA A 57 -6.75 -15.68 -5.81
N THR A 58 -6.08 -14.95 -6.73
CA THR A 58 -6.60 -14.71 -8.08
C THR A 58 -6.45 -15.94 -8.98
N SER A 59 -7.28 -16.02 -10.02
CA SER A 59 -7.24 -17.14 -11.00
C SER A 59 -5.99 -17.12 -11.90
N VAL A 60 -5.25 -16.02 -11.93
CA VAL A 60 -4.06 -15.81 -12.76
C VAL A 60 -2.97 -16.88 -12.54
N TRP A 61 -2.92 -17.47 -11.37
CA TRP A 61 -1.91 -18.46 -10.96
C TRP A 61 -2.32 -19.92 -11.20
N GLY A 62 -3.44 -20.15 -11.86
CA GLY A 62 -4.05 -21.49 -11.94
C GLY A 62 -3.51 -22.41 -13.05
N ASP A 63 -2.65 -21.94 -13.97
CA ASP A 63 -2.07 -22.78 -15.01
C ASP A 63 -0.68 -23.31 -14.62
N GLY A 64 -0.28 -24.44 -15.22
CA GLY A 64 0.97 -25.14 -14.91
C GLY A 64 2.25 -24.38 -15.32
N GLU A 65 2.13 -23.25 -16.02
CA GLU A 65 3.25 -22.37 -16.40
C GLU A 65 3.47 -21.24 -15.39
N ALA A 66 2.50 -21.02 -14.48
CA ALA A 66 2.63 -20.00 -13.45
C ALA A 66 3.73 -20.36 -12.43
N PRO A 67 4.42 -19.36 -11.87
CA PRO A 67 5.39 -19.61 -10.81
C PRO A 67 4.71 -20.17 -9.55
N GLU A 68 5.41 -21.02 -8.81
CA GLU A 68 5.02 -21.45 -7.48
C GLU A 68 5.07 -20.24 -6.54
N LEU A 69 3.98 -19.96 -5.81
CA LEU A 69 3.85 -18.81 -4.91
C LEU A 69 4.21 -19.23 -3.48
N LEU A 70 5.24 -18.60 -2.91
CA LEU A 70 5.76 -18.94 -1.60
C LEU A 70 5.89 -17.69 -0.71
N VAL A 71 5.92 -17.90 0.61
CA VAL A 71 6.18 -16.84 1.59
C VAL A 71 7.39 -17.21 2.44
N ALA A 72 8.42 -16.36 2.41
CA ALA A 72 9.56 -16.46 3.30
C ALA A 72 9.41 -15.47 4.46
N SER A 73 9.38 -15.97 5.69
CA SER A 73 9.25 -15.17 6.92
C SER A 73 10.60 -14.70 7.46
N ASP A 74 11.66 -15.37 7.09
CA ASP A 74 13.03 -15.09 7.52
C ASP A 74 14.05 -15.41 6.42
N ARG A 75 15.30 -15.09 6.72
CA ARG A 75 16.42 -15.22 5.80
C ARG A 75 16.72 -16.67 5.41
N ASN A 76 16.62 -17.61 6.34
CA ASN A 76 16.99 -19.01 6.09
C ASN A 76 15.93 -19.70 5.24
N SER A 77 14.65 -19.45 5.54
CA SER A 77 13.54 -19.92 4.71
C SER A 77 13.64 -19.38 3.29
N LEU A 78 13.97 -18.10 3.11
CA LEU A 78 14.18 -17.51 1.79
C LEU A 78 15.29 -18.22 1.01
N ALA A 79 16.45 -18.43 1.65
CA ALA A 79 17.59 -19.11 1.01
C ALA A 79 17.22 -20.52 0.56
N SER A 80 16.56 -21.30 1.42
CA SER A 80 16.11 -22.67 1.10
C SER A 80 15.10 -22.69 -0.04
N MET A 81 14.17 -21.72 -0.09
CA MET A 81 13.18 -21.62 -1.17
C MET A 81 13.79 -21.21 -2.52
N MET A 82 14.92 -20.49 -2.52
CA MET A 82 15.63 -20.11 -3.74
C MET A 82 16.57 -21.20 -4.27
N GLU A 83 16.95 -22.17 -3.43
CA GLU A 83 17.90 -23.21 -3.80
C GLU A 83 17.37 -24.07 -4.96
N GLY A 84 18.17 -24.17 -6.03
CA GLY A 84 17.84 -24.98 -7.21
C GLY A 84 16.63 -24.50 -8.02
N ALA A 85 16.06 -23.33 -7.73
CA ALA A 85 14.89 -22.79 -8.38
C ALA A 85 15.20 -21.57 -9.25
N ASP A 86 14.38 -21.33 -10.28
CA ASP A 86 14.31 -20.04 -10.99
C ASP A 86 13.39 -19.11 -10.20
N ALA A 87 13.96 -18.43 -9.20
CA ALA A 87 13.20 -17.71 -8.19
C ALA A 87 13.33 -16.18 -8.27
N PHE A 88 12.20 -15.51 -8.13
CA PHE A 88 12.12 -14.06 -7.87
C PHE A 88 11.71 -13.80 -6.44
N VAL A 89 12.25 -12.73 -5.86
CA VAL A 89 11.93 -12.30 -4.48
C VAL A 89 11.14 -11.01 -4.53
N LEU A 90 9.86 -11.06 -4.17
CA LEU A 90 9.03 -9.88 -3.99
C LEU A 90 9.26 -9.32 -2.59
N VAL A 91 9.97 -8.20 -2.51
CA VAL A 91 10.24 -7.49 -1.25
C VAL A 91 9.08 -6.56 -0.96
N MET A 92 8.18 -6.99 -0.08
CA MET A 92 6.94 -6.27 0.26
C MET A 92 7.17 -5.02 1.13
N PHE A 93 8.30 -4.91 1.81
CA PHE A 93 8.68 -3.75 2.62
C PHE A 93 10.09 -3.31 2.27
N GLN A 94 10.22 -2.13 1.67
CA GLN A 94 11.51 -1.64 1.17
C GLN A 94 12.63 -1.56 2.21
N GLY A 95 12.28 -1.43 3.49
CA GLY A 95 13.26 -1.44 4.58
C GLY A 95 14.06 -2.73 4.71
N HIS A 96 13.59 -3.83 4.12
CA HIS A 96 14.29 -5.12 4.10
C HIS A 96 15.33 -5.22 2.98
N LEU A 97 15.17 -4.48 1.89
CA LEU A 97 16.00 -4.56 0.69
C LEU A 97 17.51 -4.45 0.98
N PRO A 98 18.02 -3.44 1.74
CA PRO A 98 19.44 -3.32 1.99
C PRO A 98 20.04 -4.52 2.69
N ARG A 99 19.24 -5.20 3.54
CA ARG A 99 19.69 -6.40 4.23
C ARG A 99 19.75 -7.59 3.29
N LEU A 100 18.71 -7.82 2.49
CA LEU A 100 18.62 -8.95 1.56
C LEU A 100 19.77 -8.92 0.53
N LEU A 101 20.07 -7.75 -0.03
CA LEU A 101 21.18 -7.60 -0.96
C LEU A 101 22.54 -7.86 -0.28
N ARG A 102 22.73 -7.40 0.97
CA ARG A 102 23.95 -7.73 1.74
C ARG A 102 24.03 -9.22 2.09
N ASP A 103 22.92 -9.89 2.18
CA ASP A 103 22.83 -11.32 2.45
C ASP A 103 23.09 -12.17 1.19
N GLY A 104 23.32 -11.51 0.03
CA GLY A 104 23.71 -12.15 -1.21
C GLY A 104 22.55 -12.47 -2.17
N ILE A 105 21.33 -11.98 -1.90
CA ILE A 105 20.23 -12.11 -2.87
C ILE A 105 20.58 -11.27 -4.11
N PRO A 106 20.61 -11.85 -5.31
CA PRO A 106 20.94 -11.13 -6.54
C PRO A 106 19.91 -10.04 -6.82
N ALA A 107 20.38 -8.81 -7.09
CA ALA A 107 19.50 -7.67 -7.36
C ALA A 107 18.56 -7.94 -8.55
N GLU A 108 19.07 -8.64 -9.55
CA GLU A 108 18.37 -9.02 -10.79
C GLU A 108 17.26 -10.05 -10.57
N ARG A 109 17.13 -10.56 -9.35
CA ARG A 109 16.04 -11.48 -8.90
C ARG A 109 15.08 -10.81 -7.93
N VAL A 110 15.22 -9.51 -7.69
CA VAL A 110 14.40 -8.78 -6.72
C VAL A 110 13.38 -7.91 -7.44
N ILE A 111 12.12 -8.08 -7.07
CA ILE A 111 11.02 -7.18 -7.36
C ILE A 111 10.72 -6.41 -6.06
N LEU A 112 10.78 -5.08 -6.09
CA LEU A 112 10.57 -4.25 -4.92
C LEU A 112 9.20 -3.59 -4.94
N TYR A 113 8.37 -3.83 -3.92
CA TYR A 113 7.13 -3.10 -3.70
C TYR A 113 7.38 -1.87 -2.79
N MET A 114 7.08 -0.69 -3.30
CA MET A 114 7.28 0.58 -2.60
C MET A 114 6.14 0.84 -1.61
N SER A 115 6.16 0.15 -0.47
CA SER A 115 5.07 0.21 0.52
C SER A 115 5.03 1.49 1.36
N HIS A 116 6.05 2.35 1.30
CA HIS A 116 6.19 3.56 2.12
C HIS A 116 6.72 4.74 1.31
N VAL A 117 6.32 5.95 1.70
CA VAL A 117 6.63 7.22 1.01
C VAL A 117 8.09 7.67 1.15
N ARG A 118 8.90 7.04 1.98
CA ARG A 118 10.30 7.45 2.18
C ARG A 118 11.20 6.90 1.07
N ILE A 119 11.09 7.51 -0.11
CA ILE A 119 11.94 7.21 -1.25
C ILE A 119 13.30 7.87 -1.03
N GLY A 120 14.37 7.13 -1.25
CA GLY A 120 15.73 7.67 -1.38
C GLY A 120 16.57 7.76 -0.12
N LEU A 121 16.03 7.62 1.08
CA LEU A 121 16.84 7.62 2.29
C LEU A 121 17.36 6.21 2.62
N GLY A 122 18.63 5.95 2.24
CA GLY A 122 19.32 4.69 2.58
C GLY A 122 18.90 3.47 1.77
N LEU A 123 18.19 3.65 0.66
CA LEU A 123 17.99 2.58 -0.31
C LEU A 123 19.27 2.36 -1.12
N PRO A 124 19.59 1.11 -1.48
CA PRO A 124 20.68 0.80 -2.41
C PRO A 124 20.33 1.28 -3.81
N ASP A 125 21.26 1.12 -4.74
CA ASP A 125 21.02 1.33 -6.16
C ASP A 125 19.88 0.42 -6.64
N LEU A 126 18.78 1.04 -7.09
CA LEU A 126 17.58 0.35 -7.55
C LEU A 126 17.63 0.00 -9.05
N SER A 127 18.59 0.57 -9.82
CA SER A 127 18.71 0.38 -11.27
C SER A 127 18.99 -1.08 -11.66
N ARG A 128 19.51 -1.88 -10.72
CA ARG A 128 19.84 -3.29 -10.94
C ARG A 128 18.71 -4.25 -10.55
N LEU A 129 17.64 -3.76 -9.93
CA LEU A 129 16.53 -4.63 -9.55
C LEU A 129 15.80 -5.14 -10.79
N HIS A 130 15.22 -6.34 -10.68
CA HIS A 130 14.40 -6.89 -11.74
C HIS A 130 13.17 -6.02 -12.04
N GLY A 131 12.51 -5.53 -11.00
CA GLY A 131 11.39 -4.60 -11.10
C GLY A 131 11.19 -3.76 -9.85
N VAL A 132 10.63 -2.57 -10.03
CA VAL A 132 10.24 -1.67 -8.95
C VAL A 132 8.77 -1.29 -9.14
N LEU A 133 7.96 -1.57 -8.14
CA LEU A 133 6.52 -1.36 -8.14
C LEU A 133 6.17 -0.08 -7.37
N ALA A 134 5.84 0.98 -8.09
CA ALA A 134 5.48 2.29 -7.52
C ALA A 134 3.98 2.39 -7.25
N LEU A 135 3.59 2.88 -6.07
CA LEU A 135 2.19 3.03 -5.68
C LEU A 135 1.47 4.19 -6.39
N ASN A 136 2.19 5.27 -6.73
CA ASN A 136 1.60 6.51 -7.23
C ASN A 136 2.54 7.23 -8.21
N ALA A 137 2.01 8.25 -8.94
CA ALA A 137 2.74 8.99 -9.95
C ALA A 137 3.94 9.74 -9.38
N HIS A 138 3.81 10.27 -8.16
CA HIS A 138 4.91 11.00 -7.52
C HIS A 138 6.09 10.07 -7.20
N GLU A 139 5.83 8.89 -6.64
CA GLU A 139 6.87 7.88 -6.40
C GLU A 139 7.53 7.43 -7.69
N GLU A 140 6.73 7.18 -8.72
CA GLU A 140 7.22 6.81 -10.05
C GLU A 140 8.18 7.88 -10.60
N ALA A 141 7.81 9.16 -10.52
CA ALA A 141 8.67 10.26 -10.95
C ALA A 141 9.98 10.33 -10.15
N LEU A 142 9.92 10.17 -8.82
CA LEU A 142 11.11 10.15 -7.97
C LEU A 142 12.04 8.98 -8.27
N LEU A 143 11.49 7.79 -8.53
CA LEU A 143 12.27 6.60 -8.87
C LEU A 143 12.97 6.75 -10.23
N ARG A 144 12.32 7.36 -11.23
CA ARG A 144 12.96 7.73 -12.50
C ARG A 144 14.11 8.71 -12.28
N MET A 145 13.93 9.72 -11.44
CA MET A 145 15.01 10.67 -11.09
C MET A 145 16.19 9.99 -10.38
N GLN A 146 15.97 8.85 -9.73
CA GLN A 146 17.00 8.02 -9.11
C GLN A 146 17.65 7.01 -10.09
N GLY A 147 17.32 7.08 -11.37
CA GLY A 147 17.94 6.24 -12.40
C GLY A 147 17.26 4.88 -12.61
N VAL A 148 16.07 4.65 -12.06
CA VAL A 148 15.30 3.44 -12.39
C VAL A 148 14.75 3.58 -13.82
N GLU A 149 15.14 2.68 -14.69
CA GLU A 149 14.72 2.64 -16.09
C GLU A 149 13.22 2.36 -16.21
N SER A 150 12.60 2.92 -17.27
CA SER A 150 11.14 2.82 -17.45
C SER A 150 10.65 1.38 -17.62
N GLU A 151 11.46 0.50 -18.18
CA GLU A 151 11.20 -0.92 -18.41
C GLU A 151 11.13 -1.73 -17.10
N ARG A 152 11.78 -1.23 -16.05
CA ARG A 152 11.82 -1.84 -14.71
C ARG A 152 10.85 -1.18 -13.72
N LEU A 153 10.26 -0.07 -14.10
CA LEU A 153 9.40 0.73 -13.24
C LEU A 153 7.93 0.55 -13.62
N HIS A 154 7.15 -0.01 -12.70
CA HIS A 154 5.76 -0.35 -12.95
C HIS A 154 4.84 0.35 -11.96
N ARG A 155 3.73 0.93 -12.45
CA ARG A 155 2.67 1.42 -11.60
C ARG A 155 1.92 0.22 -11.02
N PHE A 156 1.90 0.14 -9.68
CA PHE A 156 1.29 -0.94 -8.95
C PHE A 156 0.55 -0.38 -7.72
N PRO A 157 -0.65 0.18 -7.90
CA PRO A 157 -1.44 0.71 -6.79
C PRO A 157 -1.84 -0.41 -5.84
N ALA A 158 -2.27 -0.05 -4.63
CA ALA A 158 -2.89 -1.01 -3.74
C ALA A 158 -4.10 -1.67 -4.44
N GLY A 159 -4.27 -2.97 -4.21
CA GLY A 159 -5.33 -3.74 -4.87
C GLY A 159 -6.65 -3.72 -4.12
N TYR A 160 -7.72 -4.10 -4.82
CA TYR A 160 -9.02 -4.40 -4.23
C TYR A 160 -9.68 -5.62 -4.90
N ASP A 161 -10.57 -6.29 -4.15
CA ASP A 161 -11.42 -7.36 -4.67
C ASP A 161 -12.79 -6.77 -5.07
N PRO A 162 -13.16 -6.78 -6.37
CA PRO A 162 -14.45 -6.23 -6.83
C PRO A 162 -15.67 -7.02 -6.31
N ARG A 163 -15.47 -8.22 -5.76
CA ARG A 163 -16.57 -8.99 -5.11
C ARG A 163 -16.88 -8.44 -3.72
N LEU A 164 -15.92 -7.82 -3.05
CA LEU A 164 -16.07 -7.23 -1.71
C LEU A 164 -16.39 -5.74 -1.79
N PHE A 165 -15.73 -5.02 -2.68
CA PHE A 165 -15.83 -3.57 -2.83
C PHE A 165 -16.49 -3.23 -4.17
N PHE A 166 -17.67 -2.64 -4.11
CA PHE A 166 -18.46 -2.22 -5.27
C PHE A 166 -19.43 -1.11 -4.85
N PRO A 167 -19.97 -0.32 -5.79
CA PRO A 167 -20.86 0.80 -5.47
C PRO A 167 -22.07 0.37 -4.62
N GLY A 168 -22.37 1.16 -3.59
CA GLY A 168 -23.50 0.95 -2.69
C GLY A 168 -24.78 1.60 -3.19
N ARG A 169 -25.76 1.78 -2.26
CA ARG A 169 -26.97 2.57 -2.52
C ARG A 169 -26.62 4.03 -2.81
N PRO A 170 -27.56 4.81 -3.42
CA PRO A 170 -27.38 6.25 -3.58
C PRO A 170 -26.95 6.92 -2.27
N LEU A 171 -26.07 7.91 -2.33
CA LEU A 171 -25.47 8.55 -1.15
C LEU A 171 -26.52 9.04 -0.14
N ALA A 172 -27.65 9.59 -0.59
CA ALA A 172 -28.73 10.07 0.26
C ALA A 172 -29.36 8.98 1.16
N GLN A 173 -29.27 7.71 0.77
CA GLN A 173 -29.84 6.56 1.48
C GLN A 173 -28.85 5.87 2.42
N ARG A 174 -27.62 6.35 2.51
CA ARG A 174 -26.56 5.73 3.32
C ARG A 174 -26.66 6.13 4.78
N ARG A 175 -26.30 5.19 5.65
CA ARG A 175 -26.42 5.31 7.10
C ARG A 175 -25.46 6.34 7.69
N PHE A 176 -24.19 6.30 7.29
CA PHE A 176 -23.14 7.15 7.84
C PHE A 176 -22.89 8.36 6.95
N ASP A 177 -22.80 9.53 7.56
CA ASP A 177 -22.42 10.75 6.84
C ASP A 177 -20.90 10.79 6.62
N VAL A 178 -20.12 10.41 7.65
CA VAL A 178 -18.66 10.39 7.60
C VAL A 178 -18.09 9.11 8.20
N LEU A 179 -17.13 8.51 7.51
CA LEU A 179 -16.35 7.36 7.97
C LEU A 179 -14.87 7.72 8.02
N PHE A 180 -14.26 7.44 9.15
CA PHE A 180 -12.81 7.37 9.29
C PHE A 180 -12.37 5.92 9.33
N VAL A 181 -11.27 5.57 8.63
CA VAL A 181 -10.82 4.19 8.53
C VAL A 181 -9.37 4.07 8.96
N GLY A 182 -9.13 3.15 9.85
CA GLY A 182 -7.79 2.82 10.31
C GLY A 182 -7.74 2.34 11.74
N ARG A 183 -6.70 1.58 12.04
CA ARG A 183 -6.41 1.08 13.38
C ARG A 183 -5.96 2.23 14.29
N TYR A 184 -6.44 2.27 15.52
CA TYR A 184 -5.84 3.12 16.55
C TYR A 184 -4.60 2.45 17.13
N VAL A 185 -3.52 3.22 17.23
CA VAL A 185 -2.29 2.82 17.92
C VAL A 185 -1.95 3.94 18.90
N GLY A 186 -1.85 3.61 20.19
CA GLY A 186 -1.58 4.58 21.25
C GLY A 186 -0.32 5.40 21.03
N SER A 187 -0.16 6.45 21.83
CA SER A 187 0.93 7.43 21.76
C SER A 187 2.34 6.83 21.91
N SER A 188 2.46 5.61 22.44
CA SER A 188 3.72 4.87 22.51
C SER A 188 4.40 4.65 21.14
N ASN A 189 3.63 4.62 20.04
CA ASN A 189 4.16 4.64 18.69
C ASN A 189 4.08 6.06 18.11
N SER A 190 4.95 6.95 18.56
CA SER A 190 4.94 8.37 18.23
C SER A 190 4.95 8.67 16.72
N ASN A 191 5.72 7.91 15.94
CA ASN A 191 5.80 8.10 14.49
C ASN A 191 4.47 7.78 13.81
N TYR A 192 3.84 6.67 14.17
CA TYR A 192 2.55 6.28 13.62
C TYR A 192 1.46 7.25 14.04
N HIS A 193 1.46 7.62 15.32
CA HIS A 193 0.53 8.55 15.92
C HIS A 193 0.55 9.94 15.25
N GLN A 194 1.74 10.51 15.04
CA GLN A 194 1.92 11.78 14.32
C GLN A 194 1.51 11.68 12.86
N ARG A 195 1.88 10.60 12.17
CA ARG A 195 1.52 10.37 10.77
C ARG A 195 0.02 10.29 10.57
N LYS A 196 -0.71 9.63 11.48
CA LYS A 196 -2.17 9.49 11.44
C LYS A 196 -2.91 10.71 12.00
N ARG A 197 -2.19 11.63 12.68
CA ARG A 197 -2.74 12.87 13.24
C ARG A 197 -3.94 12.62 14.17
N TYR A 198 -3.83 11.65 15.08
CA TYR A 198 -4.94 11.26 15.96
C TYR A 198 -5.52 12.42 16.77
N PRO A 199 -4.73 13.41 17.32
CA PRO A 199 -5.34 14.56 17.99
C PRO A 199 -6.33 15.28 17.08
N LEU A 200 -5.90 15.67 15.86
CA LEU A 200 -6.78 16.31 14.89
C LEU A 200 -7.99 15.44 14.52
N LEU A 201 -7.77 14.15 14.34
CA LEU A 201 -8.86 13.21 14.00
C LEU A 201 -9.92 13.16 15.11
N CYS A 202 -9.50 13.07 16.37
CA CYS A 202 -10.43 13.02 17.51
C CYS A 202 -11.16 14.35 17.72
N ASP A 203 -10.47 15.50 17.57
CA ASP A 203 -11.09 16.81 17.58
C ASP A 203 -12.16 16.94 16.49
N LEU A 204 -11.83 16.50 15.28
CA LEU A 204 -12.74 16.53 14.14
C LEU A 204 -13.97 15.63 14.37
N ILE A 205 -13.78 14.41 14.87
CA ILE A 205 -14.88 13.51 15.24
C ILE A 205 -15.80 14.19 16.26
N GLY A 206 -15.23 14.87 17.26
CA GLY A 206 -15.99 15.61 18.27
C GLY A 206 -16.84 16.71 17.66
N LEU A 207 -16.25 17.54 16.80
CA LEU A 207 -16.95 18.65 16.13
C LEU A 207 -18.07 18.15 15.22
N LEU A 208 -17.83 17.14 14.40
CA LEU A 208 -18.82 16.59 13.48
C LEU A 208 -20.01 15.97 14.22
N SER A 209 -19.73 15.20 15.28
CA SER A 209 -20.78 14.63 16.12
C SER A 209 -21.63 15.69 16.82
N HIS A 210 -21.00 16.79 17.27
CA HIS A 210 -21.71 17.92 17.88
C HIS A 210 -22.61 18.66 16.88
N GLN A 211 -22.28 18.64 15.62
CA GLN A 211 -23.09 19.15 14.52
C GLN A 211 -24.22 18.19 14.09
N GLY A 212 -24.36 17.04 14.75
CA GLY A 212 -25.43 16.07 14.48
C GLY A 212 -25.15 15.14 13.30
N LEU A 213 -23.92 15.10 12.77
CA LEU A 213 -23.55 14.17 11.72
C LEU A 213 -23.36 12.75 12.28
N ARG A 214 -23.79 11.74 11.53
CA ARG A 214 -23.61 10.33 11.86
C ARG A 214 -22.19 9.89 11.49
N VAL A 215 -21.32 9.89 12.49
CA VAL A 215 -19.90 9.58 12.33
C VAL A 215 -19.62 8.16 12.76
N ALA A 216 -18.82 7.44 11.97
CA ALA A 216 -18.32 6.13 12.32
C ALA A 216 -16.79 6.06 12.15
N VAL A 217 -16.18 5.15 12.91
CA VAL A 217 -14.75 4.77 12.77
C VAL A 217 -14.69 3.27 12.55
N LEU A 218 -14.05 2.86 11.45
CA LEU A 218 -13.82 1.47 11.08
C LEU A 218 -12.38 1.07 11.33
N GLY A 219 -12.18 0.10 12.19
CA GLY A 219 -10.86 -0.45 12.53
C GLY A 219 -10.71 -0.72 14.02
N ASN A 220 -9.73 -1.51 14.37
CA ASN A 220 -9.52 -1.97 15.73
C ASN A 220 -8.72 -0.99 16.61
N GLY A 221 -8.74 -1.22 17.92
CA GLY A 221 -7.96 -0.49 18.92
C GLY A 221 -8.60 0.79 19.43
N TRP A 222 -9.69 1.26 18.85
CA TRP A 222 -10.34 2.53 19.20
C TRP A 222 -11.00 2.53 20.59
N GLN A 223 -11.33 1.36 21.14
CA GLN A 223 -11.83 1.22 22.50
C GLN A 223 -10.79 1.66 23.55
N ALA A 224 -9.50 1.65 23.19
CA ALA A 224 -8.39 2.10 24.03
C ALA A 224 -7.90 3.51 23.66
N CYS A 225 -8.73 4.30 22.95
CA CYS A 225 -8.34 5.65 22.55
C CYS A 225 -8.09 6.54 23.75
N GLU A 226 -6.94 7.22 23.77
CA GLU A 226 -6.51 8.11 24.86
C GLU A 226 -7.22 9.48 24.82
N TYR A 227 -7.90 9.78 23.73
CA TYR A 227 -8.64 11.02 23.52
C TYR A 227 -10.14 10.83 23.81
N PRO A 228 -10.83 11.84 24.33
CA PRO A 228 -12.28 11.75 24.53
C PRO A 228 -12.99 11.57 23.20
N LEU A 229 -13.86 10.54 23.13
CA LEU A 229 -14.68 10.26 21.97
C LEU A 229 -16.17 10.52 22.31
N PRO A 230 -16.97 11.06 21.38
CA PRO A 230 -18.40 11.27 21.61
C PRO A 230 -19.14 9.95 21.84
N ALA A 231 -20.13 9.94 22.75
CA ALA A 231 -20.95 8.76 23.01
C ALA A 231 -21.78 8.31 21.79
N ALA A 232 -22.09 9.22 20.87
CA ALA A 232 -22.83 8.95 19.64
C ALA A 232 -21.93 8.37 18.51
N LEU A 233 -20.61 8.32 18.71
CA LEU A 233 -19.66 7.77 17.71
C LEU A 233 -19.86 6.26 17.60
N GLU A 234 -19.99 5.77 16.37
CA GLU A 234 -20.05 4.34 16.12
C GLU A 234 -18.64 3.78 15.86
N LEU A 235 -18.15 2.95 16.77
CA LEU A 235 -16.90 2.23 16.64
C LEU A 235 -17.16 0.84 16.04
N ILE A 236 -16.62 0.58 14.86
CA ILE A 236 -16.82 -0.66 14.11
C ILE A 236 -15.51 -1.43 14.07
N ASP A 237 -15.43 -2.52 14.82
CA ASP A 237 -14.34 -3.49 14.78
C ASP A 237 -14.85 -4.73 14.04
N ALA A 238 -14.40 -4.90 12.79
CA ALA A 238 -14.87 -5.95 11.90
C ALA A 238 -13.68 -6.57 11.14
N PRO A 239 -13.79 -7.80 10.65
CA PRO A 239 -12.80 -8.36 9.74
C PRO A 239 -12.83 -7.61 8.41
N HIS A 240 -11.69 -7.57 7.72
CA HIS A 240 -11.55 -6.82 6.45
C HIS A 240 -12.56 -7.26 5.37
N SER A 241 -12.97 -8.53 5.37
CA SER A 241 -14.04 -9.05 4.49
C SER A 241 -15.36 -8.29 4.60
N ASP A 242 -15.63 -7.65 5.72
CA ASP A 242 -16.87 -6.95 6.00
C ASP A 242 -16.79 -5.44 5.74
N TYR A 243 -15.59 -4.92 5.50
CA TYR A 243 -15.35 -3.50 5.26
C TYR A 243 -16.19 -2.95 4.11
N GLY A 244 -16.33 -3.70 3.01
CA GLY A 244 -17.16 -3.31 1.88
C GLY A 244 -18.61 -3.02 2.26
N ALA A 245 -19.18 -3.76 3.22
CA ALA A 245 -20.55 -3.50 3.72
C ALA A 245 -20.66 -2.16 4.46
N VAL A 246 -19.61 -1.75 5.19
CA VAL A 246 -19.57 -0.46 5.90
C VAL A 246 -19.39 0.69 4.90
N TYR A 247 -18.48 0.56 3.95
CA TYR A 247 -18.29 1.57 2.89
C TYR A 247 -19.57 1.82 2.10
N ARG A 248 -20.31 0.77 1.72
CA ARG A 248 -21.59 0.90 0.99
C ARG A 248 -22.69 1.63 1.77
N GLN A 249 -22.53 1.76 3.09
CA GLN A 249 -23.42 2.52 3.97
C GLN A 249 -22.88 3.91 4.31
N THR A 250 -21.77 4.32 3.74
CA THR A 250 -21.04 5.56 4.04
C THR A 250 -21.15 6.55 2.89
N ARG A 251 -21.46 7.81 3.18
CA ARG A 251 -21.53 8.89 2.21
C ARG A 251 -20.13 9.42 1.86
N LEU A 252 -19.32 9.73 2.88
CA LEU A 252 -18.00 10.31 2.73
C LEU A 252 -16.97 9.57 3.58
N VAL A 253 -15.85 9.16 2.95
CA VAL A 253 -14.67 8.66 3.65
C VAL A 253 -13.67 9.79 3.81
N CYS A 254 -13.22 10.01 5.03
CA CYS A 254 -12.29 11.08 5.36
C CYS A 254 -10.97 10.54 5.90
N SER A 255 -9.85 11.05 5.39
CA SER A 255 -8.50 10.72 5.86
C SER A 255 -7.67 11.95 6.14
N VAL A 256 -7.37 12.20 7.42
CA VAL A 256 -6.53 13.32 7.87
C VAL A 256 -5.04 12.98 7.90
N SER A 257 -4.64 11.77 7.50
CA SER A 257 -3.26 11.29 7.57
C SER A 257 -2.31 12.24 6.86
N ALA A 258 -1.21 12.58 7.53
CA ALA A 258 -0.20 13.49 6.99
C ALA A 258 0.62 12.85 5.85
N GLN A 259 0.72 11.51 5.87
CA GLN A 259 1.58 10.78 4.94
C GLN A 259 1.07 9.35 4.75
N GLU A 260 0.83 8.97 3.50
CA GLU A 260 0.46 7.62 3.09
C GLU A 260 1.23 7.23 1.82
N GLY A 261 1.51 5.96 1.63
CA GLY A 261 2.05 5.43 0.37
C GLY A 261 0.93 5.10 -0.60
N GLY A 262 0.08 4.15 -0.21
CA GLY A 262 -1.14 3.78 -0.91
C GLY A 262 -2.26 3.60 0.11
N PRO A 263 -3.08 4.64 0.38
CA PRO A 263 -4.14 4.52 1.38
C PRO A 263 -5.25 3.60 0.87
N VAL A 264 -5.16 2.31 1.22
CA VAL A 264 -6.13 1.28 0.80
C VAL A 264 -7.56 1.70 1.12
N SER A 265 -7.78 2.31 2.28
CA SER A 265 -9.09 2.84 2.66
C SER A 265 -9.64 3.90 1.70
N PHE A 266 -8.76 4.67 1.04
CA PHE A 266 -9.16 5.60 -0.01
C PHE A 266 -9.64 4.84 -1.25
N LEU A 267 -8.88 3.82 -1.70
CA LEU A 267 -9.25 2.99 -2.85
C LEU A 267 -10.57 2.25 -2.60
N GLU A 268 -10.70 1.61 -1.45
CA GLU A 268 -11.91 0.86 -1.06
C GLU A 268 -13.15 1.75 -1.00
N GLY A 269 -13.02 2.94 -0.41
CA GLY A 269 -14.08 3.94 -0.36
C GLY A 269 -14.47 4.42 -1.76
N LEU A 270 -13.47 4.71 -2.59
CA LEU A 270 -13.66 5.17 -3.98
C LEU A 270 -14.42 4.13 -4.81
N VAL A 271 -14.01 2.86 -4.74
CA VAL A 271 -14.67 1.73 -5.43
C VAL A 271 -16.09 1.53 -4.92
N SER A 272 -16.33 1.73 -3.62
CA SER A 272 -17.66 1.59 -3.01
C SER A 272 -18.60 2.79 -3.28
N GLY A 273 -18.15 3.74 -4.11
CA GLY A 273 -18.95 4.91 -4.48
C GLY A 273 -19.10 5.92 -3.34
N CYS A 274 -18.14 6.00 -2.42
CA CYS A 274 -18.10 7.05 -1.42
C CYS A 274 -17.50 8.34 -2.01
N LEU A 275 -17.90 9.48 -1.47
CA LEU A 275 -17.15 10.71 -1.58
C LEU A 275 -15.84 10.56 -0.81
N MET A 276 -14.78 11.24 -1.25
CA MET A 276 -13.45 11.13 -0.67
C MET A 276 -12.93 12.51 -0.27
N LEU A 277 -12.52 12.68 0.99
CA LEU A 277 -11.83 13.87 1.47
C LEU A 277 -10.54 13.47 2.17
N SER A 278 -9.40 13.96 1.69
CA SER A 278 -8.09 13.59 2.24
C SER A 278 -7.07 14.71 2.12
N VAL A 279 -5.91 14.54 2.76
CA VAL A 279 -4.70 15.22 2.32
C VAL A 279 -4.25 14.58 1.01
N ALA A 280 -3.75 15.38 0.06
CA ALA A 280 -3.19 14.86 -1.19
C ALA A 280 -1.88 14.11 -0.90
N THR A 281 -1.96 12.82 -0.56
CA THR A 281 -0.82 11.97 -0.20
C THR A 281 -1.00 10.56 -0.76
N GLY A 282 0.12 9.90 -1.10
CA GLY A 282 0.10 8.62 -1.78
C GLY A 282 -0.64 8.71 -3.11
N PHE A 283 -1.32 7.65 -3.52
CA PHE A 283 -2.08 7.69 -4.78
C PHE A 283 -3.36 8.55 -4.72
N ALA A 284 -3.79 9.03 -3.55
CA ALA A 284 -4.84 10.04 -3.48
C ALA A 284 -4.42 11.34 -4.20
N ALA A 285 -3.13 11.67 -4.21
CA ALA A 285 -2.57 12.82 -4.92
C ALA A 285 -2.62 12.69 -6.45
N ASP A 286 -2.88 11.50 -6.98
CA ASP A 286 -3.01 11.28 -8.44
C ASP A 286 -4.38 11.77 -8.97
N PHE A 287 -5.32 12.09 -8.08
CA PHE A 287 -6.65 12.57 -8.45
C PHE A 287 -6.77 14.09 -8.28
N GLN A 288 -7.47 14.71 -9.22
CA GLN A 288 -7.75 16.14 -9.17
C GLN A 288 -8.82 16.44 -8.10
N SER A 289 -8.53 17.41 -7.22
CA SER A 289 -9.50 17.90 -6.22
C SER A 289 -10.70 18.56 -6.90
N GLY A 290 -11.91 18.26 -6.40
CA GLY A 290 -13.17 18.78 -6.93
C GLY A 290 -13.74 17.97 -8.11
N VAL A 291 -13.09 16.88 -8.49
CA VAL A 291 -13.53 16.00 -9.58
C VAL A 291 -13.92 14.62 -9.03
N ASP A 292 -14.92 13.99 -9.62
CA ASP A 292 -15.38 12.62 -9.29
C ASP A 292 -15.73 12.40 -7.80
N GLY A 293 -16.13 13.46 -7.08
CA GLY A 293 -16.42 13.35 -5.65
C GLY A 293 -15.18 13.22 -4.76
N ILE A 294 -14.03 13.68 -5.22
CA ILE A 294 -12.75 13.64 -4.52
C ILE A 294 -12.31 15.07 -4.19
N TRP A 295 -11.95 15.32 -2.94
CA TRP A 295 -11.42 16.62 -2.48
C TRP A 295 -10.17 16.44 -1.65
N HIS A 296 -9.30 17.44 -1.70
CA HIS A 296 -8.07 17.50 -0.92
C HIS A 296 -8.00 18.77 -0.09
N LEU A 297 -7.56 18.61 1.15
CA LEU A 297 -7.21 19.72 2.01
C LEU A 297 -5.68 19.84 2.21
N PRO A 298 -5.17 21.05 2.45
CA PRO A 298 -3.77 21.24 2.79
C PRO A 298 -3.38 20.45 4.05
N LEU A 299 -2.14 19.99 4.11
CA LEU A 299 -1.61 19.26 5.27
C LEU A 299 -1.78 20.04 6.59
N LYS A 300 -1.69 21.36 6.54
CA LYS A 300 -1.81 22.24 7.73
C LYS A 300 -3.26 22.59 8.09
N ALA A 301 -4.26 22.05 7.37
CA ALA A 301 -5.67 22.30 7.69
C ALA A 301 -5.99 21.82 9.11
N GLU A 302 -6.69 22.67 9.85
CA GLU A 302 -7.17 22.43 11.21
C GLU A 302 -8.61 21.90 11.21
N ALA A 303 -9.10 21.38 12.33
CA ALA A 303 -10.40 20.71 12.45
C ALA A 303 -11.58 21.56 11.95
N PRO A 304 -11.69 22.88 12.19
CA PRO A 304 -12.79 23.70 11.65
C PRO A 304 -12.85 23.67 10.12
N LEU A 305 -11.72 23.83 9.43
CA LEU A 305 -11.68 23.80 7.97
C LEU A 305 -12.06 22.41 7.41
N TRP A 306 -11.67 21.33 8.10
CA TRP A 306 -12.13 19.99 7.76
C TRP A 306 -13.64 19.84 7.89
N CYS A 307 -14.23 20.39 8.97
CA CYS A 307 -15.68 20.37 9.17
C CYS A 307 -16.42 21.12 8.06
N GLU A 308 -15.99 22.34 7.72
CA GLU A 308 -16.56 23.13 6.63
C GLU A 308 -16.51 22.38 5.29
N GLN A 309 -15.37 21.79 4.97
CA GLN A 309 -15.20 21.05 3.72
C GLN A 309 -16.04 19.77 3.70
N ILE A 310 -16.15 19.04 4.81
CA ILE A 310 -17.04 17.86 4.92
C ILE A 310 -18.48 18.24 4.63
N GLN A 311 -18.97 19.33 5.24
CA GLN A 311 -20.32 19.84 4.97
C GLN A 311 -20.49 20.22 3.50
N ALA A 312 -19.53 20.92 2.91
CA ALA A 312 -19.56 21.27 1.49
C ALA A 312 -19.63 20.05 0.58
N CYS A 313 -18.83 19.00 0.87
CA CYS A 313 -18.89 17.73 0.12
C CYS A 313 -20.25 17.04 0.23
N LEU A 314 -20.84 17.01 1.44
CA LEU A 314 -22.15 16.39 1.66
C LEU A 314 -23.28 17.19 0.98
N LEU A 315 -23.19 18.52 0.93
CA LEU A 315 -24.12 19.39 0.20
C LEU A 315 -23.97 19.21 -1.32
N ALA A 316 -22.74 19.12 -1.83
CA ALA A 316 -22.48 18.86 -3.24
C ALA A 316 -23.16 17.54 -3.70
N ALA A 317 -23.08 16.48 -2.86
CA ALA A 317 -23.74 15.21 -3.15
C ALA A 317 -25.28 15.27 -3.11
N GLN A 318 -25.87 16.26 -2.42
CA GLN A 318 -27.31 16.50 -2.46
C GLN A 318 -27.73 17.23 -3.75
N ALA A 319 -26.87 18.15 -4.22
CA ALA A 319 -27.11 18.91 -5.43
C ALA A 319 -26.87 18.09 -6.72
N ASP A 320 -25.95 17.13 -6.66
CA ASP A 320 -25.62 16.25 -7.78
C ASP A 320 -25.77 14.77 -7.36
N PRO A 321 -26.91 14.13 -7.64
CA PRO A 321 -27.16 12.72 -7.31
C PRO A 321 -26.21 11.73 -8.00
N ASP A 322 -25.56 12.14 -9.10
CA ASP A 322 -24.62 11.28 -9.84
C ASP A 322 -23.25 11.21 -9.17
N LEU A 323 -22.92 12.14 -8.27
CA LEU A 323 -21.75 12.01 -7.42
C LEU A 323 -21.88 10.72 -6.59
N GLY A 324 -20.91 9.83 -6.72
CA GLY A 324 -20.90 8.52 -6.04
C GLY A 324 -21.81 7.45 -6.66
N SER A 325 -22.47 7.73 -7.79
CA SER A 325 -23.32 6.74 -8.49
C SER A 325 -22.54 5.63 -9.19
N GLY A 326 -21.21 5.73 -9.24
CA GLY A 326 -20.33 4.84 -10.00
C GLY A 326 -20.02 5.38 -11.41
N VAL A 327 -20.73 6.42 -11.87
CA VAL A 327 -20.31 7.17 -13.06
C VAL A 327 -19.09 7.99 -12.67
N CYS A 328 -17.99 7.76 -13.34
CA CYS A 328 -16.72 8.43 -13.04
C CYS A 328 -15.99 8.80 -14.33
N SER A 329 -15.02 9.70 -14.22
CA SER A 329 -14.18 10.08 -15.35
C SER A 329 -13.43 8.86 -15.93
N PRO A 330 -13.05 8.89 -17.22
CA PRO A 330 -12.23 7.84 -17.81
C PRO A 330 -10.93 7.59 -17.05
N ALA A 331 -10.33 8.63 -16.48
CA ALA A 331 -9.10 8.51 -15.68
C ALA A 331 -9.33 7.71 -14.40
N ARG A 332 -10.41 8.01 -13.67
CA ARG A 332 -10.80 7.24 -12.48
C ARG A 332 -11.12 5.80 -12.84
N GLN A 333 -11.89 5.57 -13.90
CA GLN A 333 -12.23 4.22 -14.36
C GLN A 333 -10.98 3.41 -14.69
N ALA A 334 -10.03 3.95 -15.45
CA ALA A 334 -8.77 3.29 -15.79
C ALA A 334 -7.94 2.95 -14.55
N PHE A 335 -7.90 3.86 -13.56
CA PHE A 335 -7.21 3.59 -12.29
C PHE A 335 -7.86 2.43 -11.53
N LEU A 336 -9.19 2.41 -11.42
CA LEU A 336 -9.92 1.37 -10.71
C LEU A 336 -9.74 0.01 -11.40
N GLU A 337 -9.75 -0.05 -12.71
CA GLU A 337 -9.49 -1.28 -13.47
C GLU A 337 -8.08 -1.79 -13.25
N ALA A 338 -7.07 -0.90 -13.28
CA ALA A 338 -5.68 -1.26 -13.01
C ALA A 338 -5.44 -1.72 -11.58
N ALA A 339 -6.23 -1.24 -10.61
CA ALA A 339 -6.11 -1.58 -9.20
C ALA A 339 -6.84 -2.88 -8.81
N GLN A 340 -7.49 -3.60 -9.73
CA GLN A 340 -8.07 -4.91 -9.43
C GLN A 340 -6.96 -5.94 -9.18
N PHE A 341 -7.12 -6.79 -8.17
CA PHE A 341 -6.10 -7.81 -7.83
C PHE A 341 -5.75 -8.71 -9.00
N GLU A 342 -6.68 -9.08 -9.85
CA GLU A 342 -6.39 -9.89 -11.04
C GLU A 342 -5.45 -9.18 -12.03
N ARG A 343 -5.61 -7.87 -12.21
CA ARG A 343 -4.71 -7.07 -13.06
C ARG A 343 -3.32 -6.95 -12.46
N LEU A 344 -3.23 -6.73 -11.15
CA LEU A 344 -1.96 -6.67 -10.43
C LEU A 344 -1.24 -8.01 -10.42
N ALA A 345 -1.97 -9.11 -10.23
CA ALA A 345 -1.43 -10.47 -10.30
C ALA A 345 -0.90 -10.80 -11.70
N LEU A 346 -1.64 -10.43 -12.75
CA LEU A 346 -1.20 -10.59 -14.13
C LEU A 346 0.09 -9.81 -14.41
N GLN A 347 0.18 -8.58 -13.93
CA GLN A 347 1.38 -7.75 -14.06
C GLN A 347 2.59 -8.38 -13.35
N LEU A 348 2.43 -8.90 -12.13
CA LEU A 348 3.49 -9.61 -11.41
C LEU A 348 3.93 -10.86 -12.15
N ARG A 349 2.98 -11.64 -12.67
CA ARG A 349 3.28 -12.82 -13.48
C ARG A 349 4.08 -12.46 -14.72
N GLN A 350 3.66 -11.44 -15.47
CA GLN A 350 4.38 -10.95 -16.65
C GLN A 350 5.81 -10.52 -16.33
N LEU A 351 6.04 -9.88 -15.16
CA LEU A 351 7.39 -9.56 -14.70
C LEU A 351 8.25 -10.80 -14.49
N CYS A 352 7.69 -11.87 -13.92
CA CYS A 352 8.41 -13.13 -13.77
C CYS A 352 8.70 -13.81 -15.13
N ASP A 353 7.85 -13.60 -16.14
CA ASP A 353 7.98 -14.22 -17.46
C ASP A 353 9.01 -13.50 -18.36
N GLN A 354 9.17 -12.18 -18.23
CA GLN A 354 10.06 -11.36 -19.06
C GLN A 354 11.55 -11.75 -18.96
N SER A 355 11.98 -12.38 -17.88
CA SER A 355 13.37 -12.79 -17.68
C SER A 355 13.83 -13.94 -18.60
N LEU A 356 12.92 -14.66 -19.24
CA LEU A 356 13.24 -15.79 -20.12
C LEU A 356 13.67 -15.33 -21.52
N ILE A 357 13.30 -14.11 -21.94
CA ILE A 357 13.53 -13.61 -23.30
C ILE A 357 14.90 -12.94 -23.43
N GLY A 358 15.42 -12.32 -22.36
CA GLY A 358 16.73 -11.62 -22.38
C GLY A 358 17.95 -12.51 -22.33
N GLY A 359 17.83 -13.76 -21.87
CA GLY A 359 18.97 -14.68 -21.71
C GLY A 359 19.35 -15.46 -22.95
N SER A 360 18.57 -15.43 -24.03
CA SER A 360 18.81 -16.22 -25.25
C SER A 360 19.49 -15.43 -26.39
N MET A 361 19.63 -14.11 -26.28
CA MET A 361 20.16 -13.27 -27.37
C MET A 361 21.68 -12.97 -27.30
N GLU A 362 22.37 -13.31 -26.22
CA GLU A 362 23.81 -13.03 -26.09
C GLU A 362 24.74 -14.27 -26.24
N ARG A 363 24.26 -15.40 -26.72
CA ARG A 363 25.07 -16.61 -26.92
C ARG A 363 25.19 -17.09 -28.36
N SER A 364 25.06 -16.20 -29.32
CA SER A 364 25.52 -16.49 -30.69
C SER A 364 26.38 -15.35 -31.14
N ASP A 365 27.69 -15.43 -30.87
CA ASP A 365 28.82 -14.95 -31.65
C ASP A 365 30.03 -14.74 -30.74
N GLY A 366 30.95 -15.73 -30.81
CA GLY A 366 32.29 -15.66 -30.21
C GLY A 366 33.06 -16.94 -30.43
#